data_2e373ad7772b1c22d9258b2273564c7e
#
_entry.id   2e373ad7772b1c22d9258b2273564c7e
#
_cell.length_a   1.000
_cell.length_b   1.000
_cell.length_c   1.000
_cell.angle_alpha   90.00
_cell.angle_beta   90.00
_cell.angle_gamma   90.00
#
_symmetry.space_group_name_H-M   'P 1'
#
loop_
_entity.id
_entity.type
_entity.pdbx_description
1 polymer ?
#
loop_
_entity_poly.entity_id
_entity_poly.type
_entity_poly.pdbx_seq_one_letter_code
_entity_poly.pdbx_strand_id
1 'polypeptide(L)'
;MVPVLKKCEEKNFLGICRLINTTARRTREGVIGPEELSGSTFTVSNFGVFGVSMGTPIINQPNVGVLGVGAVKKQPVVIEVSGSDSIAIRSMMILTLGFDHRLIDGAGGSKFVESVKKNIQNLEIEDLL
;
A
#
# COMPACT_ATOMS: atom_id res chain seq x y z
N MET A 1 7.94 15.89 -0.33
CA MET A 1 9.08 14.98 -0.52
C MET A 1 8.61 13.56 -0.29
N VAL A 2 9.16 12.59 -1.01
CA VAL A 2 8.85 11.16 -0.88
C VAL A 2 10.13 10.43 -0.48
N PRO A 3 10.37 10.22 0.82
CA PRO A 3 11.57 9.55 1.29
C PRO A 3 11.53 8.06 0.98
N VAL A 4 12.71 7.46 0.84
CA VAL A 4 12.90 6.04 0.52
C VAL A 4 13.19 5.25 1.79
N LEU A 5 12.39 4.25 2.06
CA LEU A 5 12.63 3.27 3.11
C LEU A 5 13.48 2.14 2.55
N LYS A 6 14.74 2.08 2.95
CA LYS A 6 15.70 1.10 2.42
C LYS A 6 15.62 -0.22 3.18
N LYS A 7 15.83 -1.34 2.47
CA LYS A 7 15.95 -2.69 3.04
C LYS A 7 14.72 -3.10 3.86
N CYS A 8 13.53 -2.86 3.32
CA CYS A 8 12.29 -3.24 4.00
C CYS A 8 12.16 -4.75 4.17
N GLU A 9 12.74 -5.54 3.26
CA GLU A 9 12.79 -7.00 3.29
C GLU A 9 13.56 -7.57 4.48
N GLU A 10 14.48 -6.80 5.07
CA GLU A 10 15.26 -7.18 6.25
C GLU A 10 14.53 -6.86 7.58
N LYS A 11 13.32 -6.31 7.52
CA LYS A 11 12.59 -5.79 8.69
C LYS A 11 11.31 -6.54 8.95
N ASN A 12 11.00 -6.77 10.21
CA ASN A 12 9.69 -7.22 10.63
C ASN A 12 8.68 -6.04 10.63
N PHE A 13 7.42 -6.34 10.88
CA PHE A 13 6.33 -5.36 10.88
C PHE A 13 6.61 -4.17 11.80
N LEU A 14 7.00 -4.39 13.06
CA LEU A 14 7.31 -3.32 14.00
C LEU A 14 8.51 -2.48 13.55
N GLY A 15 9.51 -3.10 12.93
CA GLY A 15 10.67 -2.42 12.34
C GLY A 15 10.26 -1.48 11.23
N ILE A 16 9.35 -1.91 10.34
CA ILE A 16 8.80 -1.07 9.27
C ILE A 16 7.98 0.08 9.85
N CYS A 17 7.11 -0.16 10.83
CA CYS A 17 6.33 0.88 11.48
C CYS A 17 7.22 1.97 12.13
N ARG A 18 8.27 1.55 12.83
CA ARG A 18 9.25 2.49 13.44
C ARG A 18 9.99 3.29 12.38
N LEU A 19 10.39 2.64 11.30
CA LEU A 19 11.08 3.27 10.18
C LEU A 19 10.19 4.34 9.52
N ILE A 20 8.93 4.00 9.21
CA ILE A 20 7.94 4.94 8.66
C ILE A 20 7.78 6.16 9.57
N ASN A 21 7.53 5.93 10.87
CA ASN A 21 7.31 7.01 11.83
C ASN A 21 8.54 7.94 11.95
N THR A 22 9.73 7.37 12.06
CA THR A 22 10.98 8.14 12.16
C THR A 22 11.22 8.94 10.89
N THR A 23 11.07 8.32 9.72
CA THR A 23 11.29 8.99 8.44
C THR A 23 10.25 10.09 8.20
N ALA A 24 8.96 9.84 8.53
CA ALA A 24 7.92 10.84 8.41
C ALA A 24 8.16 12.06 9.31
N ARG A 25 8.65 11.85 10.54
CA ARG A 25 9.02 12.95 11.45
C ARG A 25 10.17 13.76 10.88
N ARG A 26 11.28 13.12 10.49
CA ARG A 26 12.46 13.79 9.90
C ARG A 26 12.11 14.56 8.63
N THR A 27 11.19 14.02 7.82
CA THR A 27 10.71 14.71 6.62
C THR A 27 9.96 16.00 6.95
N ARG A 28 9.11 15.99 7.98
CA ARG A 28 8.40 17.20 8.43
C ARG A 28 9.34 18.24 9.04
N GLU A 29 10.38 17.79 9.71
CA GLU A 29 11.43 18.65 10.31
C GLU A 29 12.42 19.18 9.25
N GLY A 30 12.35 18.70 8.00
CA GLY A 30 13.22 19.14 6.90
C GLY A 30 14.66 18.62 6.99
N VAL A 31 14.92 17.58 7.80
CA VAL A 31 16.25 17.01 8.04
C VAL A 31 16.52 15.75 7.22
N ILE A 32 15.87 15.60 6.07
CA ILE A 32 16.08 14.49 5.12
C ILE A 32 17.17 14.88 4.12
N GLY A 33 18.19 14.02 3.99
CA GLY A 33 19.27 14.19 3.02
C GLY A 33 18.91 13.69 1.62
N PRO A 34 19.62 14.14 0.56
CA PRO A 34 19.36 13.71 -0.83
C PRO A 34 19.48 12.19 -1.03
N GLU A 35 20.35 11.53 -0.29
CA GLU A 35 20.55 10.07 -0.33
C GLU A 35 19.34 9.29 0.21
N GLU A 36 18.49 9.92 1.01
CA GLU A 36 17.25 9.35 1.53
C GLU A 36 16.07 9.55 0.57
N LEU A 37 16.25 10.30 -0.50
CA LEU A 37 15.25 10.55 -1.55
C LEU A 37 15.51 9.73 -2.83
N SER A 38 16.57 8.93 -2.85
CA SER A 38 17.02 8.19 -4.03
C SER A 38 17.12 6.69 -3.79
N GLY A 39 17.08 5.92 -4.88
CA GLY A 39 17.25 4.46 -4.84
C GLY A 39 15.97 3.69 -4.50
N SER A 40 14.79 4.29 -4.72
CA SER A 40 13.52 3.57 -4.62
C SER A 40 13.36 2.59 -5.79
N THR A 41 12.73 1.45 -5.51
CA THR A 41 12.39 0.41 -6.51
C THR A 41 10.89 0.29 -6.72
N PHE A 42 10.10 0.66 -5.72
CA PHE A 42 8.65 0.62 -5.72
C PHE A 42 8.10 1.77 -4.88
N THR A 43 6.93 2.29 -5.26
CA THR A 43 6.29 3.39 -4.54
C THR A 43 4.96 2.95 -3.94
N VAL A 44 4.66 3.41 -2.73
CA VAL A 44 3.32 3.35 -2.13
C VAL A 44 2.81 4.78 -1.97
N SER A 45 1.65 5.06 -2.55
CA SER A 45 1.01 6.38 -2.49
C SER A 45 -0.34 6.27 -1.78
N ASN A 46 -0.45 6.88 -0.60
CA ASN A 46 -1.69 6.92 0.17
C ASN A 46 -2.40 8.26 -0.05
N PHE A 47 -3.43 8.27 -0.89
CA PHE A 47 -4.30 9.43 -1.11
C PHE A 47 -5.61 9.32 -0.31
N GLY A 48 -5.82 8.20 0.37
CA GLY A 48 -6.96 8.00 1.25
C GLY A 48 -7.02 8.96 2.43
N VAL A 49 -5.87 9.46 2.88
CA VAL A 49 -5.77 10.50 3.93
C VAL A 49 -6.46 11.81 3.53
N PHE A 50 -6.66 12.05 2.24
CA PHE A 50 -7.41 13.18 1.69
C PHE A 50 -8.86 12.85 1.36
N GLY A 51 -9.36 11.67 1.76
CA GLY A 51 -10.72 11.21 1.49
C GLY A 51 -10.95 10.66 0.07
N VAL A 52 -9.91 10.59 -0.75
CA VAL A 52 -9.98 10.10 -2.13
C VAL A 52 -10.09 8.57 -2.13
N SER A 53 -11.14 8.04 -2.75
CA SER A 53 -11.40 6.59 -2.76
C SER A 53 -10.54 5.83 -3.76
N MET A 54 -10.20 6.44 -4.89
CA MET A 54 -9.42 5.82 -5.96
C MET A 54 -8.57 6.88 -6.67
N GLY A 55 -7.37 6.51 -7.05
CA GLY A 55 -6.46 7.35 -7.84
C GLY A 55 -5.59 6.50 -8.76
N THR A 56 -5.06 7.12 -9.79
CA THR A 56 -4.12 6.52 -10.74
C THR A 56 -2.79 7.27 -10.67
N PRO A 57 -1.93 6.95 -9.70
CA PRO A 57 -0.66 7.64 -9.53
C PRO A 57 0.28 7.35 -10.71
N ILE A 58 1.07 8.35 -11.08
CA ILE A 58 2.10 8.22 -12.11
C ILE A 58 3.34 7.59 -11.48
N ILE A 59 3.94 6.64 -12.20
CA ILE A 59 5.16 5.96 -11.76
C ILE A 59 6.32 6.96 -11.74
N ASN A 60 6.99 7.06 -10.60
CA ASN A 60 8.22 7.83 -10.49
C ASN A 60 9.40 6.98 -10.97
N GLN A 61 9.87 7.24 -12.19
CA GLN A 61 11.02 6.50 -12.75
C GLN A 61 12.28 6.68 -11.89
N PRO A 62 13.09 5.62 -11.73
CA PRO A 62 13.10 4.32 -12.43
C PRO A 62 12.26 3.22 -11.73
N ASN A 63 11.34 3.54 -10.85
CA ASN A 63 10.47 2.54 -10.24
C ASN A 63 9.67 1.80 -11.30
N VAL A 64 9.39 0.52 -11.04
CA VAL A 64 8.63 -0.33 -11.96
C VAL A 64 7.14 -0.37 -11.63
N GLY A 65 6.76 0.13 -10.48
CA GLY A 65 5.35 0.15 -10.07
C GLY A 65 5.07 1.11 -8.92
N VAL A 66 3.78 1.43 -8.79
CA VAL A 66 3.25 2.24 -7.70
C VAL A 66 1.91 1.67 -7.22
N LEU A 67 1.83 1.38 -5.93
CA LEU A 67 0.59 0.96 -5.27
C LEU A 67 -0.12 2.20 -4.72
N GLY A 68 -1.34 2.42 -5.19
CA GLY A 68 -2.21 3.46 -4.68
C GLY A 68 -3.16 2.90 -3.60
N VAL A 69 -3.25 3.59 -2.48
CA VAL A 69 -4.13 3.23 -1.35
C VAL A 69 -5.20 4.30 -1.20
N GLY A 70 -6.46 3.89 -1.40
CA GLY A 70 -7.62 4.78 -1.26
C GLY A 70 -8.14 4.89 0.16
N ALA A 71 -9.12 5.76 0.36
CA ALA A 71 -9.76 5.97 1.64
C ALA A 71 -10.53 4.73 2.11
N VAL A 72 -10.38 4.39 3.39
CA VAL A 72 -11.18 3.36 4.04
C VAL A 72 -12.56 3.93 4.38
N LYS A 73 -13.61 3.29 3.85
CA LYS A 73 -15.01 3.69 4.07
C LYS A 73 -15.87 2.48 4.43
N LYS A 74 -16.84 2.67 5.31
CA LYS A 74 -17.85 1.63 5.56
C LYS A 74 -18.77 1.51 4.35
N GLN A 75 -18.93 0.28 3.84
CA GLN A 75 -19.79 -0.03 2.70
C GLN A 75 -20.59 -1.30 2.95
N PRO A 76 -21.82 -1.39 2.44
CA PRO A 76 -22.54 -2.65 2.41
C PRO A 76 -21.87 -3.60 1.41
N VAL A 77 -21.60 -4.82 1.82
CA VAL A 77 -21.04 -5.87 0.98
C VAL A 77 -21.85 -7.15 1.15
N VAL A 78 -21.90 -7.94 0.10
CA VAL A 78 -22.49 -9.28 0.16
C VAL A 78 -21.47 -10.22 0.81
N ILE A 79 -21.93 -10.98 1.79
CA ILE A 79 -21.20 -12.07 2.43
C ILE A 79 -22.04 -13.35 2.35
N GLU A 80 -21.38 -14.49 2.19
CA GLU A 80 -22.05 -15.79 2.28
C GLU A 80 -22.04 -16.28 3.75
N VAL A 81 -23.21 -16.61 4.25
CA VAL A 81 -23.39 -17.16 5.60
C VAL A 81 -24.22 -18.44 5.47
N SER A 82 -23.63 -19.57 5.81
CA SER A 82 -24.30 -20.89 5.76
C SER A 82 -24.98 -21.21 4.42
N GLY A 83 -24.33 -20.84 3.31
CA GLY A 83 -24.82 -21.10 1.95
C GLY A 83 -25.89 -20.13 1.45
N SER A 84 -26.11 -19.01 2.17
CA SER A 84 -27.06 -17.94 1.78
C SER A 84 -26.35 -16.59 1.75
N ASP A 85 -26.69 -15.76 0.76
CA ASP A 85 -26.21 -14.40 0.67
C ASP A 85 -26.83 -13.50 1.72
N SER A 86 -25.99 -12.70 2.38
CA SER A 86 -26.38 -11.71 3.36
C SER A 86 -25.64 -10.40 3.14
N ILE A 87 -26.22 -9.29 3.57
CA ILE A 87 -25.57 -7.97 3.50
C ILE A 87 -24.91 -7.67 4.84
N ALA A 88 -23.64 -7.34 4.81
CA ALA A 88 -22.90 -6.88 5.99
C ALA A 88 -22.20 -5.55 5.72
N ILE A 89 -22.01 -4.76 6.76
CA ILE A 89 -21.21 -3.53 6.68
C ILE A 89 -19.75 -3.90 6.97
N ARG A 90 -18.85 -3.52 6.06
CA ARG A 90 -17.41 -3.74 6.17
C ARG A 90 -16.65 -2.47 5.87
N SER A 91 -15.47 -2.34 6.46
CA SER A 91 -14.50 -1.31 6.10
C SER A 91 -13.82 -1.71 4.80
N MET A 92 -14.06 -0.93 3.75
CA MET A 92 -13.59 -1.22 2.39
C MET A 92 -12.64 -0.12 1.93
N MET A 93 -11.60 -0.50 1.19
CA MET A 93 -10.72 0.43 0.47
C MET A 93 -10.42 -0.10 -0.93
N ILE A 94 -10.09 0.81 -1.83
CA ILE A 94 -9.65 0.46 -3.17
C ILE A 94 -8.12 0.51 -3.20
N LEU A 95 -7.52 -0.56 -3.72
CA LEU A 95 -6.11 -0.61 -4.09
C LEU A 95 -5.99 -0.46 -5.59
N THR A 96 -5.07 0.38 -6.05
CA THR A 96 -4.75 0.55 -7.47
C THR A 96 -3.27 0.27 -7.68
N LEU A 97 -2.92 -0.33 -8.81
CA LEU A 97 -1.54 -0.60 -9.19
C LEU A 97 -1.26 0.00 -10.55
N GLY A 98 -0.35 0.98 -10.59
CA GLY A 98 0.31 1.38 -11.83
C GLY A 98 1.61 0.59 -11.97
N PHE A 99 1.90 0.05 -13.15
CA PHE A 99 3.14 -0.69 -13.39
C PHE A 99 3.66 -0.46 -14.81
N ASP A 100 4.96 -0.67 -15.00
CA ASP A 100 5.60 -0.58 -16.31
C ASP A 100 5.29 -1.85 -17.12
N HIS A 101 4.41 -1.72 -18.09
CA HIS A 101 3.92 -2.85 -18.89
C HIS A 101 4.99 -3.42 -19.85
N ARG A 102 6.16 -2.79 -19.93
CA ARG A 102 7.32 -3.36 -20.64
C ARG A 102 8.01 -4.46 -19.83
N LEU A 103 7.81 -4.47 -18.50
CA LEU A 103 8.44 -5.39 -17.54
C LEU A 103 7.45 -6.34 -16.90
N ILE A 104 6.22 -5.88 -16.68
CA ILE A 104 5.16 -6.60 -15.96
C ILE A 104 3.95 -6.72 -16.88
N ASP A 105 3.45 -7.92 -17.06
CA ASP A 105 2.19 -8.16 -17.79
C ASP A 105 0.95 -7.98 -16.90
N GLY A 106 -0.22 -7.95 -17.54
CA GLY A 106 -1.48 -7.79 -16.83
C GLY A 106 -1.77 -8.91 -15.82
N ALA A 107 -1.33 -10.14 -16.09
CA ALA A 107 -1.49 -11.27 -15.18
C ALA A 107 -0.60 -11.11 -13.94
N GLY A 108 0.64 -10.71 -14.12
CA GLY A 108 1.60 -10.44 -13.04
C GLY A 108 1.12 -9.31 -12.12
N GLY A 109 0.70 -8.17 -12.70
CA GLY A 109 0.16 -7.05 -11.96
C GLY A 109 -1.10 -7.41 -11.17
N SER A 110 -2.03 -8.14 -11.78
CA SER A 110 -3.26 -8.59 -11.12
C SER A 110 -2.99 -9.55 -9.96
N LYS A 111 -2.10 -10.53 -10.14
CA LYS A 111 -1.69 -11.46 -9.08
C LYS A 111 -1.02 -10.75 -7.92
N PHE A 112 -0.21 -9.74 -8.19
CA PHE A 112 0.41 -8.92 -7.15
C PHE A 112 -0.63 -8.22 -6.27
N VAL A 113 -1.59 -7.50 -6.87
CA VAL A 113 -2.65 -6.80 -6.12
C VAL A 113 -3.51 -7.79 -5.34
N GLU A 114 -3.87 -8.93 -5.93
CA GLU A 114 -4.64 -9.97 -5.24
C GLU A 114 -3.87 -10.57 -4.05
N SER A 115 -2.55 -10.74 -4.18
CA SER A 115 -1.69 -11.19 -3.07
C SER A 115 -1.67 -10.15 -1.94
N VAL A 116 -1.49 -8.86 -2.27
CA VAL A 116 -1.53 -7.78 -1.28
C VAL A 116 -2.88 -7.75 -0.56
N LYS A 117 -3.99 -7.82 -1.31
CA LYS A 117 -5.35 -7.88 -0.76
C LYS A 117 -5.51 -9.05 0.22
N LYS A 118 -5.12 -10.26 -0.18
CA LYS A 118 -5.23 -11.45 0.68
C LYS A 118 -4.42 -11.30 1.97
N ASN A 119 -3.20 -10.80 1.89
CA ASN A 119 -2.38 -10.58 3.07
C ASN A 119 -3.02 -9.56 4.03
N ILE A 120 -3.60 -8.47 3.51
CA ILE A 120 -4.30 -7.48 4.35
C ILE A 120 -5.55 -8.09 4.99
N GLN A 121 -6.33 -8.89 4.25
CA GLN A 121 -7.58 -9.48 4.75
C GLN A 121 -7.35 -10.58 5.78
N ASN A 122 -6.23 -11.30 5.68
CA ASN A 122 -5.87 -12.42 6.56
C ASN A 122 -4.90 -12.01 7.67
N LEU A 123 -4.61 -10.71 7.80
CA LEU A 123 -3.69 -10.20 8.82
C LEU A 123 -4.33 -10.33 10.20
N GLU A 124 -3.73 -11.15 11.05
CA GLU A 124 -4.11 -11.27 12.45
C GLU A 124 -3.21 -10.41 13.34
N ILE A 125 -3.74 -9.92 14.46
CA ILE A 125 -2.96 -9.05 15.37
C ILE A 125 -1.74 -9.79 15.92
N GLU A 126 -1.84 -11.11 16.09
CA GLU A 126 -0.76 -11.98 16.57
C GLU A 126 0.42 -12.04 15.60
N ASP A 127 0.18 -11.89 14.29
CA ASP A 127 1.22 -11.82 13.25
C ASP A 127 2.00 -10.49 13.26
N LEU A 128 1.55 -9.49 14.02
CA LEU A 128 2.11 -8.14 14.05
C LEU A 128 3.06 -7.93 15.24
N LEU A 129 3.08 -8.83 16.20
CA LEU A 129 3.87 -8.73 17.44
C LEU A 129 5.12 -9.61 17.40
#